data_7ef02b022c63d0d7d48fe1ee45ece765
#
_entry.id   7ef02b022c63d0d7d48fe1ee45ece765
#
_cell.length_a   1.000
_cell.length_b   1.000
_cell.length_c   1.000
_cell.angle_alpha   90.00
_cell.angle_beta   90.00
_cell.angle_gamma   90.00
#
_symmetry.space_group_name_H-M   'P 1'
#
loop_
_entity.id
_entity.type
_entity.pdbx_description
1 polymer ?
#
loop_
_entity_poly.entity_id
_entity_poly.type
_entity_poly.pdbx_seq_one_letter_code
_entity_poly.pdbx_strand_id
1 'polypeptide(L)'
;SMGLTFITDAMESGRISGEQILSSFRKNVYRNFVQTNIPADEELSHFSASMLDESAAKFAMLTEEFAAATREKIRRDLISRLPSQETEGPLALELMTFRRQTSGNVKRINLRQLFSEIPQLLKAVAPCMMMSPFTVSQYLQPDPDYFDMVIFDEASQMPTCEAVPSLARAKSAIIVGDPKQLSPTTFFMALGQDEEEM
;
A
#
# COMPACT_ATOMS: atom_id res chain seq x y z
N SER A 1 4.60 0.40 -59.80
CA SER A 1 5.99 0.38 -59.30
C SER A 1 5.96 0.20 -57.78
N MET A 2 6.74 -0.69 -57.24
CA MET A 2 6.74 -1.02 -55.82
C MET A 2 7.40 0.10 -54.94
N GLY A 3 7.57 1.31 -55.45
CA GLY A 3 8.17 2.44 -54.64
C GLY A 3 9.64 2.22 -54.23
N LEU A 4 10.38 1.36 -54.92
CA LEU A 4 11.76 1.00 -54.59
C LEU A 4 12.79 1.88 -55.32
N THR A 5 12.33 2.84 -56.12
CA THR A 5 13.20 3.72 -56.92
C THR A 5 14.20 4.52 -56.05
N PHE A 6 13.80 4.89 -54.81
CA PHE A 6 14.68 5.62 -53.92
C PHE A 6 15.88 4.75 -53.41
N ILE A 7 15.74 3.43 -53.35
CA ILE A 7 16.82 2.52 -52.99
C ILE A 7 17.79 2.38 -54.18
N THR A 8 17.25 2.22 -55.43
CA THR A 8 18.10 2.13 -56.62
C THR A 8 18.87 3.40 -56.84
N ASP A 9 18.25 4.58 -56.71
CA ASP A 9 18.87 5.89 -56.84
C ASP A 9 19.95 6.12 -55.72
N ALA A 10 19.70 5.61 -54.51
CA ALA A 10 20.67 5.72 -53.41
C ALA A 10 21.87 4.78 -53.59
N MET A 11 21.67 3.60 -54.22
CA MET A 11 22.78 2.72 -54.60
C MET A 11 23.61 3.28 -55.77
N GLU A 12 22.96 3.75 -56.85
CA GLU A 12 23.62 4.36 -57.99
C GLU A 12 24.43 5.61 -57.59
N SER A 13 23.94 6.38 -56.63
CA SER A 13 24.63 7.55 -56.07
C SER A 13 25.67 7.21 -55.00
N GLY A 14 25.90 5.93 -54.67
CA GLY A 14 26.86 5.47 -53.69
C GLY A 14 26.53 5.85 -52.23
N ARG A 15 25.27 6.27 -51.97
CA ARG A 15 24.83 6.65 -50.58
C ARG A 15 24.54 5.47 -49.69
N ILE A 16 24.27 4.28 -50.26
CA ILE A 16 24.06 3.01 -49.52
C ILE A 16 24.86 1.91 -50.19
N SER A 17 25.44 1.02 -49.38
CA SER A 17 26.10 -0.20 -49.87
C SER A 17 25.11 -1.35 -50.00
N GLY A 18 25.48 -2.40 -50.78
CA GLY A 18 24.66 -3.60 -50.92
C GLY A 18 24.24 -4.24 -49.61
N GLU A 19 25.13 -4.20 -48.59
CA GLU A 19 24.84 -4.73 -47.25
C GLU A 19 23.79 -3.90 -46.50
N GLN A 20 23.64 -2.63 -46.83
CA GLN A 20 22.71 -1.71 -46.19
C GLN A 20 21.32 -1.70 -46.81
N ILE A 21 21.11 -2.38 -47.96
CA ILE A 21 19.85 -2.36 -48.69
C ILE A 21 18.71 -2.87 -47.82
N LEU A 22 18.86 -4.02 -47.18
CA LEU A 22 17.79 -4.64 -46.40
C LEU A 22 17.39 -3.79 -45.21
N SER A 23 18.36 -3.22 -44.52
CA SER A 23 18.11 -2.36 -43.37
C SER A 23 17.42 -1.03 -43.78
N SER A 24 17.88 -0.44 -44.91
CA SER A 24 17.29 0.79 -45.46
C SER A 24 15.87 0.55 -46.01
N PHE A 25 15.62 -0.58 -46.62
CA PHE A 25 14.29 -0.98 -47.06
C PHE A 25 13.32 -1.16 -45.88
N ARG A 26 13.72 -1.92 -44.86
CA ARG A 26 12.90 -2.13 -43.65
C ARG A 26 12.60 -0.80 -42.97
N LYS A 27 13.61 0.05 -42.78
CA LYS A 27 13.43 1.39 -42.18
C LYS A 27 12.40 2.21 -42.95
N ASN A 28 12.44 2.17 -44.27
CA ASN A 28 11.51 2.95 -45.09
C ASN A 28 10.09 2.36 -45.07
N VAL A 29 9.95 1.04 -45.08
CA VAL A 29 8.64 0.37 -44.94
C VAL A 29 7.99 0.74 -43.62
N TYR A 30 8.73 0.65 -42.49
CA TYR A 30 8.20 1.03 -41.19
C TYR A 30 7.89 2.52 -41.10
N ARG A 31 8.74 3.37 -41.67
CA ARG A 31 8.46 4.82 -41.73
C ARG A 31 7.17 5.10 -42.48
N ASN A 32 6.99 4.53 -43.67
CA ASN A 32 5.76 4.74 -44.45
C ASN A 32 4.53 4.17 -43.73
N PHE A 33 4.66 3.02 -43.09
CA PHE A 33 3.58 2.45 -42.30
C PHE A 33 3.17 3.40 -41.18
N VAL A 34 4.12 3.90 -40.42
CA VAL A 34 3.88 4.84 -39.34
C VAL A 34 3.27 6.15 -39.85
N GLN A 35 3.84 6.73 -40.93
CA GLN A 35 3.35 7.99 -41.51
C GLN A 35 1.94 7.88 -42.13
N THR A 36 1.55 6.68 -42.57
CA THR A 36 0.23 6.47 -43.15
C THR A 36 -0.82 6.10 -42.12
N ASN A 37 -0.47 5.26 -41.14
CA ASN A 37 -1.45 4.68 -40.21
C ASN A 37 -1.65 5.53 -38.95
N ILE A 38 -0.60 6.18 -38.44
CA ILE A 38 -0.76 7.03 -37.24
C ILE A 38 -1.73 8.19 -37.47
N PRO A 39 -1.65 8.99 -38.56
CA PRO A 39 -2.61 10.05 -38.79
C PRO A 39 -4.03 9.59 -39.10
N ALA A 40 -4.17 8.31 -39.56
CA ALA A 40 -5.47 7.71 -39.86
C ALA A 40 -6.18 7.14 -38.62
N ASP A 41 -5.47 6.92 -37.55
CA ASP A 41 -5.99 6.44 -36.28
C ASP A 41 -6.36 7.63 -35.38
N GLU A 42 -7.61 7.66 -34.92
CA GLU A 42 -8.16 8.78 -34.16
C GLU A 42 -7.43 8.99 -32.81
N GLU A 43 -7.05 7.89 -32.14
CA GLU A 43 -6.34 7.96 -30.87
C GLU A 43 -4.86 8.32 -31.06
N LEU A 44 -4.20 7.71 -32.05
CA LEU A 44 -2.77 7.92 -32.30
C LEU A 44 -2.48 9.26 -32.99
N SER A 45 -3.42 9.80 -33.77
CA SER A 45 -3.23 11.09 -34.48
C SER A 45 -3.01 12.27 -33.55
N HIS A 46 -3.59 12.19 -32.34
CA HIS A 46 -3.43 13.19 -31.27
C HIS A 46 -2.28 12.89 -30.32
N PHE A 47 -1.61 11.75 -30.50
CA PHE A 47 -0.49 11.37 -29.63
C PHE A 47 0.74 12.25 -29.90
N SER A 48 1.21 12.87 -28.81
CA SER A 48 2.47 13.60 -28.79
C SER A 48 3.30 13.19 -27.58
N ALA A 49 4.54 12.78 -27.80
CA ALA A 49 5.45 12.41 -26.72
C ALA A 49 5.62 13.56 -25.70
N SER A 50 5.70 14.81 -26.19
CA SER A 50 5.80 15.98 -25.32
C SER A 50 4.55 16.21 -24.47
N MET A 51 3.35 15.98 -25.04
CA MET A 51 2.10 16.08 -24.27
C MET A 51 1.99 14.96 -23.22
N LEU A 52 2.49 13.75 -23.52
CA LEU A 52 2.53 12.66 -22.56
C LEU A 52 3.48 13.00 -21.41
N ASP A 53 4.68 13.48 -21.71
CA ASP A 53 5.66 13.88 -20.68
C ASP A 53 5.13 15.01 -19.80
N GLU A 54 4.48 16.02 -20.40
CA GLU A 54 3.83 17.10 -19.65
C GLU A 54 2.68 16.59 -18.77
N SER A 55 1.86 15.70 -19.31
CA SER A 55 0.76 15.08 -18.56
C SER A 55 1.28 14.21 -17.41
N ALA A 56 2.35 13.46 -17.62
CA ALA A 56 3.00 12.65 -16.59
C ALA A 56 3.60 13.54 -15.48
N ALA A 57 4.28 14.61 -15.85
CA ALA A 57 4.81 15.56 -14.88
C ALA A 57 3.70 16.25 -14.06
N LYS A 58 2.62 16.67 -14.73
CA LYS A 58 1.45 17.23 -14.06
C LYS A 58 0.77 16.24 -13.14
N PHE A 59 0.63 14.98 -13.57
CA PHE A 59 0.08 13.91 -12.74
C PHE A 59 0.92 13.68 -11.49
N ALA A 60 2.25 13.61 -11.62
CA ALA A 60 3.16 13.45 -10.48
C ALA A 60 3.00 14.60 -9.47
N MET A 61 2.97 15.84 -9.95
CA MET A 61 2.77 17.03 -9.11
C MET A 61 1.41 16.98 -8.37
N LEU A 62 0.32 16.73 -9.11
CA LEU A 62 -1.02 16.63 -8.52
C LEU A 62 -1.15 15.49 -7.51
N THR A 63 -0.46 14.38 -7.74
CA THR A 63 -0.44 13.24 -6.82
C THR A 63 0.23 13.63 -5.49
N GLU A 64 1.32 14.38 -5.54
CA GLU A 64 2.01 14.87 -4.34
C GLU A 64 1.17 15.89 -3.57
N GLU A 65 0.55 16.85 -4.26
CA GLU A 65 -0.38 17.81 -3.66
C GLU A 65 -1.58 17.11 -3.03
N PHE A 66 -2.17 16.14 -3.72
CA PHE A 66 -3.29 15.34 -3.20
C PHE A 66 -2.89 14.56 -1.94
N ALA A 67 -1.71 13.94 -1.95
CA ALA A 67 -1.20 13.23 -0.78
C ALA A 67 -0.98 14.17 0.43
N ALA A 68 -0.46 15.37 0.19
CA ALA A 68 -0.28 16.38 1.22
C ALA A 68 -1.63 16.86 1.80
N ALA A 69 -2.59 17.18 0.94
CA ALA A 69 -3.92 17.60 1.35
C ALA A 69 -4.67 16.49 2.11
N THR A 70 -4.51 15.23 1.67
CA THR A 70 -5.10 14.05 2.34
C THR A 70 -4.53 13.86 3.74
N ARG A 71 -3.20 13.95 3.91
CA ARG A 71 -2.56 13.87 5.24
C ARG A 71 -3.09 14.96 6.17
N GLU A 72 -3.23 16.18 5.69
CA GLU A 72 -3.74 17.29 6.51
C GLU A 72 -5.22 17.11 6.87
N LYS A 73 -6.03 16.59 5.95
CA LYS A 73 -7.42 16.23 6.24
C LYS A 73 -7.51 15.14 7.31
N ILE A 74 -6.76 14.05 7.17
CA ILE A 74 -6.72 12.96 8.15
C ILE A 74 -6.29 13.50 9.52
N ARG A 75 -5.25 14.33 9.56
CA ARG A 75 -4.79 14.95 10.82
C ARG A 75 -5.88 15.76 11.51
N ARG A 76 -6.62 16.59 10.77
CA ARG A 76 -7.73 17.37 11.30
C ARG A 76 -8.87 16.49 11.81
N ASP A 77 -9.24 15.47 11.02
CA ASP A 77 -10.30 14.54 11.38
C ASP A 77 -9.95 13.74 12.66
N LEU A 78 -8.70 13.34 12.84
CA LEU A 78 -8.23 12.67 14.04
C LEU A 78 -8.22 13.61 15.26
N ILE A 79 -7.71 14.83 15.12
CA ILE A 79 -7.69 15.82 16.21
C ILE A 79 -9.12 16.14 16.65
N SER A 80 -10.07 16.25 15.73
CA SER A 80 -11.47 16.55 16.07
C SER A 80 -12.15 15.46 16.90
N ARG A 81 -11.62 14.23 16.91
CA ARG A 81 -12.13 13.09 17.70
C ARG A 81 -11.50 12.99 19.08
N LEU A 82 -10.44 13.75 19.35
CA LEU A 82 -9.80 13.73 20.65
C LEU A 82 -10.71 14.39 21.71
N PRO A 83 -10.78 13.84 22.93
CA PRO A 83 -11.58 14.41 23.99
C PRO A 83 -11.05 15.81 24.40
N SER A 84 -11.96 16.76 24.51
CA SER A 84 -11.72 18.10 25.03
C SER A 84 -12.12 18.20 26.52
N GLN A 85 -11.98 19.38 27.10
CA GLN A 85 -12.44 19.65 28.49
C GLN A 85 -13.97 19.62 28.60
N GLU A 86 -14.68 19.82 27.49
CA GLU A 86 -16.14 19.85 27.40
C GLU A 86 -16.73 18.49 27.00
N THR A 87 -15.89 17.45 26.86
CA THR A 87 -16.38 16.11 26.47
C THR A 87 -17.20 15.52 27.61
N GLU A 88 -18.41 15.08 27.26
CA GLU A 88 -19.37 14.43 28.17
C GLU A 88 -19.55 12.94 27.83
N GLY A 89 -20.23 12.22 28.72
CA GLY A 89 -20.58 10.82 28.50
C GLY A 89 -19.46 9.80 28.73
N PRO A 90 -19.52 8.62 28.11
CA PRO A 90 -18.58 7.51 28.38
C PRO A 90 -17.12 7.87 28.14
N LEU A 91 -16.83 8.64 27.10
CA LEU A 91 -15.46 9.06 26.77
C LEU A 91 -14.83 9.95 27.87
N ALA A 92 -15.64 10.80 28.53
CA ALA A 92 -15.17 11.59 29.65
C ALA A 92 -14.77 10.72 30.86
N LEU A 93 -15.56 9.67 31.14
CA LEU A 93 -15.25 8.73 32.23
C LEU A 93 -13.97 7.94 31.93
N GLU A 94 -13.79 7.49 30.70
CA GLU A 94 -12.55 6.83 30.28
C GLU A 94 -11.34 7.76 30.40
N LEU A 95 -11.48 9.04 30.03
CA LEU A 95 -10.42 10.04 30.18
C LEU A 95 -10.06 10.27 31.66
N MET A 96 -11.05 10.31 32.55
CA MET A 96 -10.81 10.40 34.01
C MET A 96 -10.08 9.16 34.54
N THR A 97 -10.48 7.96 34.10
CA THR A 97 -9.82 6.70 34.45
C THR A 97 -8.37 6.71 33.98
N PHE A 98 -8.11 7.08 32.74
CA PHE A 98 -6.76 7.21 32.21
C PHE A 98 -5.90 8.20 32.98
N ARG A 99 -6.40 9.40 33.25
CA ARG A 99 -5.70 10.44 34.04
C ARG A 99 -5.38 9.94 35.45
N ARG A 100 -6.32 9.26 36.10
CA ARG A 100 -6.10 8.65 37.42
C ARG A 100 -4.96 7.65 37.41
N GLN A 101 -4.92 6.76 36.42
CA GLN A 101 -3.88 5.74 36.29
C GLN A 101 -2.50 6.29 35.92
N THR A 102 -2.45 7.43 35.25
CA THR A 102 -1.20 8.09 34.84
C THR A 102 -0.69 9.10 35.88
N SER A 103 -1.52 9.56 36.85
CA SER A 103 -1.14 10.55 37.85
C SER A 103 -0.13 10.05 38.89
N GLY A 104 0.21 8.77 38.93
CA GLY A 104 1.23 8.21 39.82
C GLY A 104 0.80 7.92 41.28
N ASN A 105 -0.41 8.35 41.66
CA ASN A 105 -0.89 8.28 43.08
C ASN A 105 -1.75 7.00 43.33
N VAL A 106 -1.91 6.14 42.39
CA VAL A 106 -2.77 4.92 42.48
C VAL A 106 -1.99 3.68 42.07
N LYS A 107 -2.33 2.54 42.65
CA LYS A 107 -1.81 1.23 42.22
C LYS A 107 -2.08 1.08 40.72
N ARG A 108 -1.00 0.94 39.94
CA ARG A 108 -1.11 0.77 38.48
C ARG A 108 -1.79 -0.54 38.16
N ILE A 109 -2.78 -0.50 37.30
CA ILE A 109 -3.37 -1.69 36.68
C ILE A 109 -2.47 -2.18 35.54
N ASN A 110 -2.62 -3.46 35.16
CA ASN A 110 -1.91 -3.96 33.99
C ASN A 110 -2.47 -3.35 32.68
N LEU A 111 -1.68 -3.39 31.62
CA LEU A 111 -2.03 -2.75 30.36
C LEU A 111 -3.30 -3.35 29.74
N ARG A 112 -3.51 -4.66 29.85
CA ARG A 112 -4.72 -5.34 29.36
C ARG A 112 -5.97 -4.81 30.04
N GLN A 113 -5.92 -4.66 31.36
CA GLN A 113 -7.03 -4.10 32.12
C GLN A 113 -7.28 -2.63 31.76
N LEU A 114 -6.22 -1.83 31.63
CA LEU A 114 -6.36 -0.44 31.18
C LEU A 114 -7.08 -0.35 29.83
N PHE A 115 -6.66 -1.12 28.85
CA PHE A 115 -7.26 -1.12 27.51
C PHE A 115 -8.73 -1.55 27.52
N SER A 116 -9.11 -2.45 28.43
CA SER A 116 -10.52 -2.85 28.61
C SER A 116 -11.37 -1.75 29.29
N GLU A 117 -10.76 -0.88 30.08
CA GLU A 117 -11.44 0.21 30.78
C GLU A 117 -11.57 1.49 29.95
N ILE A 118 -10.77 1.64 28.87
CA ILE A 118 -10.75 2.87 28.05
C ILE A 118 -10.88 2.58 26.54
N PRO A 119 -11.81 1.73 26.08
CA PRO A 119 -11.86 1.31 24.68
C PRO A 119 -12.15 2.45 23.69
N GLN A 120 -13.02 3.40 24.04
CA GLN A 120 -13.35 4.54 23.18
C GLN A 120 -12.20 5.56 23.14
N LEU A 121 -11.61 5.86 24.27
CA LEU A 121 -10.45 6.73 24.34
C LEU A 121 -9.28 6.15 23.59
N LEU A 122 -9.06 4.83 23.70
CA LEU A 122 -7.99 4.14 23.00
C LEU A 122 -8.16 4.24 21.48
N LYS A 123 -9.37 4.00 20.96
CA LYS A 123 -9.71 4.19 19.54
C LYS A 123 -9.55 5.64 19.06
N ALA A 124 -9.88 6.62 19.91
CA ALA A 124 -9.74 8.02 19.57
C ALA A 124 -8.28 8.48 19.50
N VAL A 125 -7.44 8.00 20.43
CA VAL A 125 -6.02 8.40 20.54
C VAL A 125 -5.13 7.58 19.62
N ALA A 126 -5.44 6.28 19.43
CA ALA A 126 -4.67 5.35 18.63
C ALA A 126 -5.58 4.62 17.62
N PRO A 127 -6.09 5.32 16.60
CA PRO A 127 -6.98 4.72 15.59
C PRO A 127 -6.27 3.71 14.70
N CYS A 128 -4.95 3.73 14.66
CA CYS A 128 -4.11 2.75 13.98
C CYS A 128 -3.08 2.18 14.96
N MET A 129 -3.00 0.85 15.05
CA MET A 129 -2.09 0.15 15.95
C MET A 129 -1.23 -0.84 15.18
N MET A 130 0.07 -0.78 15.39
CA MET A 130 1.03 -1.76 14.88
C MET A 130 1.37 -2.73 16.01
N MET A 131 0.95 -3.98 15.88
CA MET A 131 1.10 -4.99 16.91
C MET A 131 1.36 -6.36 16.28
N SER A 132 2.12 -7.22 16.97
CA SER A 132 2.17 -8.63 16.56
C SER A 132 0.84 -9.31 16.89
N PRO A 133 0.45 -10.39 16.19
CA PRO A 133 -0.77 -11.14 16.47
C PRO A 133 -0.83 -11.65 17.92
N PHE A 134 0.31 -12.07 18.47
CA PHE A 134 0.42 -12.45 19.88
C PHE A 134 0.07 -11.29 20.81
N THR A 135 0.62 -10.11 20.57
CA THR A 135 0.35 -8.90 21.37
C THR A 135 -1.13 -8.51 21.27
N VAL A 136 -1.73 -8.62 20.09
CA VAL A 136 -3.17 -8.39 19.88
C VAL A 136 -4.00 -9.32 20.77
N SER A 137 -3.69 -10.62 20.79
CA SER A 137 -4.42 -11.61 21.62
C SER A 137 -4.29 -11.33 23.11
N GLN A 138 -3.14 -10.82 23.53
CA GLN A 138 -2.83 -10.59 24.94
C GLN A 138 -3.49 -9.32 25.50
N TYR A 139 -3.57 -8.24 24.71
CA TYR A 139 -3.97 -6.94 25.23
C TYR A 139 -5.34 -6.47 24.79
N LEU A 140 -5.83 -6.89 23.63
CA LEU A 140 -7.11 -6.45 23.10
C LEU A 140 -8.20 -7.49 23.37
N GLN A 141 -9.40 -7.04 23.73
CA GLN A 141 -10.55 -7.91 23.85
C GLN A 141 -11.00 -8.40 22.45
N PRO A 142 -11.52 -9.64 22.33
CA PRO A 142 -12.09 -10.10 21.09
C PRO A 142 -13.43 -9.39 20.85
N ASP A 143 -13.44 -8.51 19.88
CA ASP A 143 -14.61 -7.73 19.45
C ASP A 143 -14.48 -7.50 17.93
N PRO A 144 -15.37 -8.07 17.11
CA PRO A 144 -15.33 -7.92 15.66
C PRO A 144 -15.51 -6.46 15.19
N ASP A 145 -16.07 -5.62 16.04
CA ASP A 145 -16.24 -4.18 15.78
C ASP A 145 -15.10 -3.31 16.35
N TYR A 146 -14.02 -3.94 16.82
CA TYR A 146 -12.91 -3.20 17.42
C TYR A 146 -12.19 -2.32 16.38
N PHE A 147 -11.86 -2.90 15.21
CA PHE A 147 -11.27 -2.19 14.08
C PHE A 147 -12.13 -2.34 12.83
N ASP A 148 -12.07 -1.36 11.93
CA ASP A 148 -12.70 -1.47 10.62
C ASP A 148 -11.91 -2.42 9.71
N MET A 149 -10.57 -2.49 9.88
CA MET A 149 -9.70 -3.28 9.03
C MET A 149 -8.45 -3.74 9.77
N VAL A 150 -8.04 -4.98 9.50
CA VAL A 150 -6.71 -5.49 9.83
C VAL A 150 -5.89 -5.66 8.55
N ILE A 151 -4.63 -5.28 8.60
CA ILE A 151 -3.69 -5.44 7.50
C ILE A 151 -2.56 -6.35 7.99
N PHE A 152 -2.37 -7.48 7.32
CA PHE A 152 -1.23 -8.35 7.52
C PHE A 152 -0.19 -8.02 6.46
N ASP A 153 0.97 -7.60 6.92
CA ASP A 153 2.15 -7.44 6.07
C ASP A 153 3.07 -8.64 6.26
N GLU A 154 3.75 -9.07 5.18
CA GLU A 154 4.59 -10.28 5.16
C GLU A 154 3.84 -11.55 5.62
N ALA A 155 2.57 -11.68 5.24
CA ALA A 155 1.69 -12.76 5.68
C ALA A 155 2.18 -14.16 5.30
N SER A 156 3.02 -14.29 4.26
CA SER A 156 3.65 -15.55 3.86
C SER A 156 4.55 -16.16 4.94
N GLN A 157 5.04 -15.33 5.87
CA GLN A 157 5.95 -15.74 6.94
C GLN A 157 5.21 -16.11 8.24
N MET A 158 3.88 -15.98 8.29
CA MET A 158 3.08 -16.18 9.48
C MET A 158 2.20 -17.43 9.36
N PRO A 159 2.19 -18.32 10.36
CA PRO A 159 1.23 -19.41 10.44
C PRO A 159 -0.20 -18.89 10.48
N THR A 160 -1.13 -19.52 9.75
CA THR A 160 -2.53 -19.07 9.67
C THR A 160 -3.22 -19.00 11.04
N CYS A 161 -2.88 -19.91 11.95
CA CYS A 161 -3.45 -19.91 13.31
C CYS A 161 -3.11 -18.64 14.11
N GLU A 162 -1.97 -18.02 13.85
CA GLU A 162 -1.57 -16.77 14.50
C GLU A 162 -2.37 -15.55 13.99
N ALA A 163 -2.92 -15.62 12.79
CA ALA A 163 -3.76 -14.55 12.24
C ALA A 163 -5.15 -14.46 12.92
N VAL A 164 -5.66 -15.58 13.42
CA VAL A 164 -7.03 -15.69 13.98
C VAL A 164 -7.34 -14.65 15.05
N PRO A 165 -6.49 -14.38 16.04
CA PRO A 165 -6.77 -13.37 17.06
C PRO A 165 -6.95 -11.97 16.47
N SER A 166 -6.19 -11.61 15.45
CA SER A 166 -6.31 -10.32 14.78
C SER A 166 -7.56 -10.23 13.91
N LEU A 167 -7.88 -11.31 13.17
CA LEU A 167 -9.10 -11.41 12.37
C LEU A 167 -10.38 -11.28 13.22
N ALA A 168 -10.37 -11.84 14.43
CA ALA A 168 -11.51 -11.77 15.37
C ALA A 168 -11.76 -10.35 15.92
N ARG A 169 -10.98 -9.34 15.54
CA ARG A 169 -11.06 -7.96 16.03
C ARG A 169 -11.25 -6.93 14.92
N ALA A 170 -11.60 -7.37 13.72
CA ALA A 170 -11.77 -6.47 12.58
C ALA A 170 -12.90 -6.94 11.66
N LYS A 171 -13.56 -5.97 11.01
CA LYS A 171 -14.65 -6.23 10.05
C LYS A 171 -14.14 -6.71 8.70
N SER A 172 -12.93 -6.32 8.33
CA SER A 172 -12.31 -6.64 7.04
C SER A 172 -10.81 -6.88 7.19
N ALA A 173 -10.22 -7.60 6.23
CA ALA A 173 -8.80 -7.91 6.24
C ALA A 173 -8.16 -7.66 4.88
N ILE A 174 -6.93 -7.13 4.90
CA ILE A 174 -6.01 -7.09 3.77
C ILE A 174 -4.83 -7.99 4.11
N ILE A 175 -4.51 -8.91 3.21
CA ILE A 175 -3.41 -9.86 3.38
C ILE A 175 -2.38 -9.58 2.30
N VAL A 176 -1.21 -9.09 2.71
CA VAL A 176 -0.08 -8.80 1.83
C VAL A 176 1.02 -9.82 2.11
N GLY A 177 1.46 -10.52 1.08
CA GLY A 177 2.52 -11.52 1.19
C GLY A 177 2.99 -11.96 -0.19
N ASP A 178 4.21 -12.50 -0.26
CA ASP A 178 4.78 -13.06 -1.47
C ASP A 178 4.75 -14.60 -1.39
N PRO A 179 3.94 -15.28 -2.23
CA PRO A 179 3.84 -16.75 -2.22
C PRO A 179 5.13 -17.46 -2.68
N LYS A 180 6.11 -16.71 -3.20
CA LYS A 180 7.43 -17.24 -3.58
C LYS A 180 8.47 -17.15 -2.45
N GLN A 181 8.15 -16.45 -1.36
CA GLN A 181 9.00 -16.43 -0.18
C GLN A 181 8.90 -17.74 0.61
N LEU A 182 9.88 -17.99 1.46
CA LEU A 182 9.90 -19.17 2.32
C LEU A 182 8.70 -19.16 3.26
N SER A 183 8.00 -20.30 3.33
CA SER A 183 6.95 -20.53 4.31
C SER A 183 7.50 -20.46 5.75
N PRO A 184 6.64 -20.21 6.76
CA PRO A 184 7.05 -20.23 8.14
C PRO A 184 7.77 -21.55 8.48
N THR A 185 8.94 -21.45 9.06
CA THR A 185 9.69 -22.65 9.48
C THR A 185 9.19 -23.09 10.85
N THR A 186 8.77 -24.33 10.96
CA THR A 186 8.39 -24.97 12.23
C THR A 186 9.60 -25.42 13.06
N PHE A 187 10.82 -25.08 12.63
CA PHE A 187 12.06 -25.56 13.25
C PHE A 187 12.16 -25.21 14.74
N PHE A 188 11.74 -23.98 15.12
CA PHE A 188 11.77 -23.58 16.52
C PHE A 188 10.60 -24.12 17.35
N MET A 189 9.49 -24.56 16.73
CA MET A 189 8.39 -25.20 17.44
C MET A 189 8.71 -26.65 17.81
N ALA A 190 9.52 -27.34 17.01
CA ALA A 190 9.94 -28.71 17.29
C ALA A 190 10.92 -28.81 18.49
N LEU A 191 11.76 -27.76 18.66
CA LEU A 191 12.72 -27.71 19.78
C LEU A 191 12.07 -27.52 21.17
N GLY A 192 10.87 -26.90 21.22
CA GLY A 192 10.14 -26.71 22.48
C GLY A 192 9.35 -27.93 22.94
N GLN A 193 9.07 -28.92 22.08
CA GLN A 193 8.37 -30.15 22.46
C GLN A 193 9.29 -31.20 23.07
N ASP A 194 10.56 -31.18 22.73
CA ASP A 194 11.54 -32.12 23.28
C ASP A 194 11.99 -31.77 24.72
N GLU A 195 11.71 -30.56 25.20
CA GLU A 195 12.03 -30.14 26.59
C GLU A 195 10.89 -30.46 27.60
N GLU A 196 9.67 -30.72 27.13
CA GLU A 196 8.54 -31.10 28.03
C GLU A 196 8.40 -32.61 28.24
N GLU A 197 9.15 -33.46 27.54
CA GLU A 197 9.15 -34.93 27.70
C GLU A 197 10.35 -35.48 28.50
N MET A 198 11.19 -34.64 29.09
CA MET A 198 12.24 -35.05 30.05
C MET A 198 11.91 -34.55 31.46
#